data_7c77a607c9225340c1fce811e69110c6
#
_entry.id   7c77a607c9225340c1fce811e69110c6
#
_cell.length_a   1.000
_cell.length_b   1.000
_cell.length_c   1.000
_cell.angle_alpha   90.00
_cell.angle_beta   90.00
_cell.angle_gamma   90.00
#
_symmetry.space_group_name_H-M   'P 1'
#
loop_
_entity.id
_entity.type
_entity.pdbx_description
1 polymer ?
#
loop_
_entity_poly.entity_id
_entity_poly.type
_entity_poly.pdbx_seq_one_letter_code
_entity_poly.pdbx_strand_id
1 'polypeptide(L)'
;MKRLLLPLLAASAVQAADWPHWRGSARTGISTETVPESFAGNGPKELWKAQVGVGFSSFAVANGKVYTLGHADDQDTVFCLDAKTGKEVWKHSYAAELGDKYYEGGPSSTPTVDGAQVFTLSKWGDVFSFDAATGKIAWQKNIAEEIGAGIPDWGFAGSPLVHGDKVILNVGAAGVALNKADGKIAWKSEGDAPAGYSTPLPIKTSGQDLVILATKEAYTALAPDTGKIAWAIPWETRYYVNAADPIPAEGKLFISTGYGKGCGLFDISSAEPQQVYQNRDMRNQMSPSVLIGGHLYGIDGDERANTMLKCVEMATGRVNWSEPVAKAGALTATQDKLIILSGTGELTIAKASPDGYDPLASAQVQTGRCWSTPVLSNGQLYTRNAEGEVVCLSMD
;
A
#
# COMPACT_ATOMS: atom_id res chain seq x y z
N MET A 1 -8.66 45.73 42.98
CA MET A 1 -8.78 44.27 42.66
C MET A 1 -8.36 44.08 41.23
N LYS A 2 -7.12 43.60 40.99
CA LYS A 2 -6.61 43.28 39.66
C LYS A 2 -6.94 41.80 39.40
N ARG A 3 -7.80 41.52 38.40
CA ARG A 3 -8.08 40.14 37.92
C ARG A 3 -6.89 39.69 37.06
N LEU A 4 -6.17 38.67 37.52
CA LEU A 4 -5.22 37.93 36.70
C LEU A 4 -6.03 37.07 35.70
N LEU A 5 -5.90 37.36 34.42
CA LEU A 5 -6.29 36.44 33.35
C LEU A 5 -5.16 35.44 33.18
N LEU A 6 -5.38 34.19 33.56
CA LEU A 6 -4.53 33.08 33.12
C LEU A 6 -4.79 32.79 31.64
N PRO A 7 -3.75 32.62 30.79
CA PRO A 7 -3.96 32.15 29.44
C PRO A 7 -4.35 30.66 29.47
N LEU A 8 -5.50 30.32 28.92
CA LEU A 8 -5.83 28.93 28.57
C LEU A 8 -4.86 28.49 27.45
N LEU A 9 -3.90 27.64 27.79
CA LEU A 9 -3.20 26.86 26.77
C LEU A 9 -4.23 25.89 26.16
N ALA A 10 -4.65 26.17 24.94
CA ALA A 10 -5.35 25.20 24.11
C ALA A 10 -4.35 24.11 23.77
N ALA A 11 -4.46 22.96 24.44
CA ALA A 11 -3.83 21.73 23.98
C ALA A 11 -4.47 21.40 22.64
N SER A 12 -3.72 21.54 21.55
CA SER A 12 -4.09 21.00 20.25
C SER A 12 -4.22 19.51 20.43
N ALA A 13 -5.45 19.00 20.43
CA ALA A 13 -5.68 17.56 20.34
C ALA A 13 -5.04 17.11 19.01
N VAL A 14 -3.96 16.35 19.08
CA VAL A 14 -3.43 15.65 17.92
C VAL A 14 -4.58 14.77 17.44
N GLN A 15 -5.13 15.09 16.29
CA GLN A 15 -6.20 14.31 15.71
C GLN A 15 -5.60 12.95 15.33
N ALA A 16 -6.13 11.88 15.92
CA ALA A 16 -5.67 10.53 15.64
C ALA A 16 -5.66 10.30 14.13
N ALA A 17 -4.49 10.01 13.58
CA ALA A 17 -4.30 9.79 12.15
C ALA A 17 -4.31 8.29 11.88
N ASP A 18 -5.50 7.69 11.81
CA ASP A 18 -5.66 6.32 11.41
C ASP A 18 -5.14 6.07 9.99
N TRP A 19 -4.59 4.88 9.77
CA TRP A 19 -4.13 4.37 8.49
C TRP A 19 -4.93 3.11 8.12
N PRO A 20 -6.24 3.24 7.81
CA PRO A 20 -7.18 2.12 7.85
C PRO A 20 -7.03 1.10 6.71
N HIS A 21 -6.22 1.39 5.71
CA HIS A 21 -5.99 0.53 4.56
C HIS A 21 -4.67 0.87 3.85
N TRP A 22 -4.34 0.09 2.85
CA TRP A 22 -3.17 0.29 2.00
C TRP A 22 -3.04 1.74 1.52
N ARG A 23 -1.86 2.32 1.73
CA ARG A 23 -1.49 3.72 1.44
C ARG A 23 -2.28 4.79 2.22
N GLY A 24 -2.89 4.45 3.35
CA GLY A 24 -3.54 5.38 4.27
C GLY A 24 -4.91 5.88 3.81
N SER A 25 -5.54 6.70 4.64
CA SER A 25 -6.92 7.17 4.45
C SER A 25 -7.17 7.83 3.10
N ALA A 26 -6.18 8.56 2.56
CA ALA A 26 -6.25 9.20 1.25
C ALA A 26 -5.72 8.31 0.10
N ARG A 27 -5.21 7.11 0.36
CA ARG A 27 -4.59 6.18 -0.60
C ARG A 27 -3.40 6.78 -1.37
N THR A 28 -2.73 7.76 -0.80
CA THR A 28 -1.61 8.47 -1.42
C THR A 28 -0.24 8.00 -0.91
N GLY A 29 -0.19 7.26 0.21
CA GLY A 29 1.04 6.95 0.92
C GLY A 29 1.59 8.14 1.72
N ILE A 30 0.77 9.16 1.98
CA ILE A 30 1.16 10.38 2.68
C ILE A 30 0.35 10.50 3.97
N SER A 31 1.03 10.56 5.11
CA SER A 31 0.45 10.86 6.41
C SER A 31 0.26 12.36 6.60
N THR A 32 -0.76 12.74 7.35
CA THR A 32 -0.96 14.13 7.80
C THR A 32 -0.17 14.46 9.06
N GLU A 33 0.54 13.49 9.62
CA GLU A 33 1.38 13.65 10.79
C GLU A 33 2.74 14.24 10.43
N THR A 34 3.53 14.57 11.44
CA THR A 34 4.92 14.98 11.29
C THR A 34 5.87 13.91 11.82
N VAL A 35 7.12 13.93 11.37
CA VAL A 35 8.20 13.10 11.88
C VAL A 35 9.37 13.94 12.29
N PRO A 36 10.22 13.50 13.26
CA PRO A 36 11.37 14.26 13.73
C PRO A 36 12.41 14.44 12.61
N GLU A 37 13.21 15.48 12.73
CA GLU A 37 14.35 15.75 11.83
C GLU A 37 15.65 15.09 12.31
N SER A 38 15.67 14.55 13.51
CA SER A 38 16.80 13.83 14.07
C SER A 38 16.31 12.80 15.07
N PHE A 39 17.06 11.71 15.21
CA PHE A 39 16.79 10.71 16.24
C PHE A 39 17.63 10.98 17.48
N ALA A 40 17.07 10.72 18.66
CA ALA A 40 17.84 10.69 19.89
C ALA A 40 18.73 9.43 19.93
N GLY A 41 20.03 9.61 20.16
CA GLY A 41 20.97 8.47 20.20
C GLY A 41 21.17 7.81 18.83
N ASN A 42 21.06 6.48 18.78
CA ASN A 42 21.37 5.69 17.58
C ASN A 42 20.15 5.38 16.69
N GLY A 43 19.00 6.04 16.94
CA GLY A 43 17.78 5.80 16.16
C GLY A 43 16.51 6.10 16.94
N PRO A 44 15.34 5.93 16.31
CA PRO A 44 14.06 6.11 16.96
C PRO A 44 13.87 5.07 18.09
N LYS A 45 13.16 5.47 19.15
CA LYS A 45 12.90 4.57 20.26
C LYS A 45 11.99 3.42 19.81
N GLU A 46 12.45 2.18 20.02
CA GLU A 46 11.63 0.99 19.88
C GLU A 46 10.58 0.95 21.00
N LEU A 47 9.31 0.85 20.65
CA LEU A 47 8.19 0.75 21.57
C LEU A 47 7.86 -0.71 21.88
N TRP A 48 7.79 -1.52 20.83
CA TRP A 48 7.53 -2.96 20.96
C TRP A 48 7.91 -3.71 19.67
N LYS A 49 8.05 -5.02 19.81
CA LYS A 49 8.19 -6.00 18.73
C LYS A 49 7.13 -7.07 18.80
N ALA A 50 6.78 -7.64 17.64
CA ALA A 50 5.91 -8.80 17.54
C ALA A 50 6.36 -9.69 16.38
N GLN A 51 6.02 -10.99 16.43
CA GLN A 51 6.28 -11.95 15.37
C GLN A 51 4.95 -12.37 14.75
N VAL A 52 4.81 -12.14 13.44
CA VAL A 52 3.57 -12.44 12.70
C VAL A 52 3.75 -13.49 11.60
N GLY A 53 4.94 -14.07 11.47
CA GLY A 53 5.25 -15.05 10.42
C GLY A 53 5.61 -14.42 9.07
N VAL A 54 6.04 -15.28 8.15
CA VAL A 54 6.55 -14.90 6.83
C VAL A 54 5.50 -14.13 6.02
N GLY A 55 5.93 -13.12 5.28
CA GLY A 55 5.07 -12.38 4.35
C GLY A 55 5.39 -10.90 4.22
N PHE A 56 4.66 -10.24 3.34
CA PHE A 56 4.88 -8.85 2.92
C PHE A 56 3.65 -7.94 3.12
N SER A 57 2.59 -8.45 3.75
CA SER A 57 1.46 -7.62 4.15
C SER A 57 1.94 -6.41 4.94
N SER A 58 1.56 -5.21 4.54
CA SER A 58 1.78 -4.00 5.34
C SER A 58 0.74 -3.93 6.46
N PHE A 59 0.50 -2.75 7.01
CA PHE A 59 -0.36 -2.58 8.17
C PHE A 59 -1.59 -1.72 7.82
N ALA A 60 -2.74 -2.10 8.39
CA ALA A 60 -3.85 -1.19 8.59
C ALA A 60 -3.89 -0.83 10.09
N VAL A 61 -3.97 0.45 10.39
CA VAL A 61 -4.02 0.95 11.77
C VAL A 61 -5.30 1.75 11.95
N ALA A 62 -6.16 1.32 12.85
CA ALA A 62 -7.41 1.99 13.13
C ALA A 62 -7.90 1.70 14.55
N ASN A 63 -8.47 2.71 15.20
CA ASN A 63 -9.08 2.58 16.52
C ASN A 63 -8.14 1.94 17.57
N GLY A 64 -6.84 2.30 17.54
CA GLY A 64 -5.83 1.79 18.45
C GLY A 64 -5.43 0.32 18.23
N LYS A 65 -5.71 -0.24 17.07
CA LYS A 65 -5.34 -1.61 16.66
C LYS A 65 -4.54 -1.59 15.37
N VAL A 66 -3.67 -2.60 15.23
CA VAL A 66 -2.85 -2.86 14.05
C VAL A 66 -3.27 -4.20 13.44
N TYR A 67 -3.56 -4.21 12.15
CA TYR A 67 -3.95 -5.41 11.43
C TYR A 67 -2.91 -5.73 10.36
N THR A 68 -2.49 -6.98 10.27
CA THR A 68 -1.56 -7.50 9.25
C THR A 68 -1.78 -8.99 9.05
N LEU A 69 -1.13 -9.58 8.03
CA LEU A 69 -1.14 -11.02 7.77
C LEU A 69 0.28 -11.57 7.80
N GLY A 70 0.39 -12.85 8.12
CA GLY A 70 1.65 -13.59 8.04
C GLY A 70 1.40 -15.08 7.91
N HIS A 71 2.44 -15.83 7.55
CA HIS A 71 2.39 -17.27 7.31
C HIS A 71 3.32 -18.02 8.25
N ALA A 72 2.83 -19.09 8.85
CA ALA A 72 3.60 -20.08 9.60
C ALA A 72 2.86 -21.42 9.64
N ASP A 73 3.60 -22.53 9.69
CA ASP A 73 3.05 -23.87 9.90
C ASP A 73 1.91 -24.23 8.90
N ASP A 74 2.13 -23.93 7.59
CA ASP A 74 1.16 -24.16 6.50
C ASP A 74 -0.18 -23.42 6.72
N GLN A 75 -0.14 -22.30 7.40
CA GLN A 75 -1.32 -21.45 7.65
C GLN A 75 -1.00 -19.98 7.42
N ASP A 76 -1.90 -19.27 6.77
CA ASP A 76 -1.96 -17.82 6.84
C ASP A 76 -2.74 -17.38 8.07
N THR A 77 -2.27 -16.36 8.75
CA THR A 77 -2.91 -15.81 9.95
C THR A 77 -3.16 -14.33 9.80
N VAL A 78 -4.40 -13.91 10.04
CA VAL A 78 -4.77 -12.50 10.21
C VAL A 78 -4.56 -12.14 11.66
N PHE A 79 -3.75 -11.13 11.92
CA PHE A 79 -3.45 -10.63 13.26
C PHE A 79 -4.12 -9.29 13.51
N CYS A 80 -4.67 -9.14 14.71
CA CYS A 80 -5.05 -7.86 15.29
C CYS A 80 -4.22 -7.66 16.56
N LEU A 81 -3.36 -6.65 16.56
CA LEU A 81 -2.51 -6.29 17.67
C LEU A 81 -2.96 -4.98 18.30
N ASP A 82 -2.76 -4.81 19.59
CA ASP A 82 -2.91 -3.52 20.27
C ASP A 82 -1.79 -2.57 19.81
N ALA A 83 -2.15 -1.40 19.31
CA ALA A 83 -1.20 -0.46 18.71
C ALA A 83 -0.14 0.05 19.70
N LYS A 84 -0.46 0.16 20.98
CA LYS A 84 0.46 0.69 22.00
C LYS A 84 1.43 -0.34 22.50
N THR A 85 1.04 -1.62 22.55
CA THR A 85 1.79 -2.67 23.25
C THR A 85 2.26 -3.81 22.36
N GLY A 86 1.78 -3.91 21.13
CA GLY A 86 2.04 -5.02 20.22
C GLY A 86 1.41 -6.35 20.63
N LYS A 87 0.62 -6.38 21.73
CA LYS A 87 -0.02 -7.61 22.21
C LYS A 87 -1.14 -8.02 21.28
N GLU A 88 -1.27 -9.33 21.06
CA GLU A 88 -2.36 -9.93 20.33
C GLU A 88 -3.70 -9.60 21.01
N VAL A 89 -4.63 -9.00 20.24
CA VAL A 89 -6.02 -8.78 20.64
C VAL A 89 -6.86 -9.98 20.19
N TRP A 90 -6.69 -10.35 18.93
CA TRP A 90 -7.24 -11.56 18.34
C TRP A 90 -6.41 -11.97 17.11
N LYS A 91 -6.54 -13.22 16.71
CA LYS A 91 -6.03 -13.72 15.44
C LYS A 91 -6.97 -14.76 14.85
N HIS A 92 -6.84 -14.97 13.55
CA HIS A 92 -7.54 -16.03 12.83
C HIS A 92 -6.59 -16.70 11.84
N SER A 93 -6.42 -18.01 11.99
CA SER A 93 -5.56 -18.81 11.11
C SER A 93 -6.40 -19.73 10.21
N TYR A 94 -5.96 -19.91 8.97
CA TYR A 94 -6.58 -20.81 8.00
C TYR A 94 -5.49 -21.47 7.16
N ALA A 95 -5.76 -22.68 6.64
CA ALA A 95 -4.80 -23.44 5.83
C ALA A 95 -4.44 -22.66 4.56
N ALA A 96 -3.16 -22.55 4.26
CA ALA A 96 -2.65 -21.88 3.08
C ALA A 96 -1.25 -22.41 2.76
N GLU A 97 -0.90 -22.51 1.48
CA GLU A 97 0.46 -22.76 1.06
C GLU A 97 1.31 -21.50 1.15
N LEU A 98 2.59 -21.62 1.49
CA LEU A 98 3.54 -20.51 1.60
C LEU A 98 3.73 -19.77 0.26
N GLY A 99 3.84 -20.52 -0.82
CA GLY A 99 4.03 -19.97 -2.16
C GLY A 99 5.33 -19.18 -2.32
N ASP A 100 6.45 -19.77 -1.95
CA ASP A 100 7.80 -19.19 -1.86
C ASP A 100 8.57 -19.15 -3.19
N LYS A 101 7.88 -18.98 -4.31
CA LYS A 101 8.48 -18.94 -5.65
C LYS A 101 9.35 -17.70 -5.85
N TYR A 102 10.67 -17.85 -5.81
CA TYR A 102 11.73 -16.82 -5.99
C TYR A 102 11.84 -15.77 -4.85
N TYR A 103 11.09 -15.90 -3.79
CA TYR A 103 11.12 -15.05 -2.59
C TYR A 103 10.56 -15.84 -1.41
N GLU A 104 10.52 -15.27 -0.20
CA GLU A 104 10.14 -15.98 1.02
C GLU A 104 8.68 -16.47 1.04
N GLY A 105 7.83 -15.93 0.17
CA GLY A 105 6.40 -16.30 0.11
C GLY A 105 5.53 -15.57 1.11
N GLY A 106 4.40 -16.17 1.46
CA GLY A 106 3.43 -15.64 2.40
C GLY A 106 2.52 -14.54 1.83
N PRO A 107 1.57 -14.01 2.63
CA PRO A 107 0.60 -13.03 2.19
C PRO A 107 1.21 -11.66 1.92
N SER A 108 0.74 -10.99 0.86
CA SER A 108 1.21 -9.66 0.44
C SER A 108 0.12 -8.58 0.54
N SER A 109 -1.15 -8.96 0.49
CA SER A 109 -2.28 -8.05 0.63
C SER A 109 -2.33 -7.44 2.03
N THR A 110 -2.67 -6.16 2.12
CA THR A 110 -2.86 -5.44 3.39
C THR A 110 -4.34 -5.47 3.78
N PRO A 111 -4.70 -5.73 5.04
CA PRO A 111 -6.08 -5.61 5.51
C PRO A 111 -6.68 -4.23 5.24
N THR A 112 -7.99 -4.18 5.05
CA THR A 112 -8.75 -2.92 4.97
C THR A 112 -9.75 -2.86 6.11
N VAL A 113 -9.66 -1.81 6.92
CA VAL A 113 -10.61 -1.52 8.00
C VAL A 113 -11.64 -0.51 7.51
N ASP A 114 -12.92 -0.83 7.66
CA ASP A 114 -14.03 0.08 7.39
C ASP A 114 -15.05 0.02 8.52
N GLY A 115 -15.04 1.04 9.37
CA GLY A 115 -15.87 1.09 10.57
C GLY A 115 -15.58 -0.05 11.53
N ALA A 116 -16.57 -0.91 11.74
CA ALA A 116 -16.49 -2.09 12.62
C ALA A 116 -16.04 -3.37 11.89
N GLN A 117 -15.67 -3.31 10.62
CA GLN A 117 -15.30 -4.48 9.82
C GLN A 117 -13.84 -4.43 9.35
N VAL A 118 -13.23 -5.60 9.23
CA VAL A 118 -11.91 -5.80 8.61
C VAL A 118 -12.07 -6.77 7.45
N PHE A 119 -11.55 -6.38 6.28
CA PHE A 119 -11.57 -7.20 5.08
C PHE A 119 -10.16 -7.62 4.71
N THR A 120 -9.97 -8.88 4.35
CA THR A 120 -8.70 -9.43 3.90
C THR A 120 -8.87 -10.21 2.61
N LEU A 121 -7.80 -10.31 1.83
CA LEU A 121 -7.68 -11.19 0.67
C LEU A 121 -6.40 -12.00 0.83
N SER A 122 -6.49 -13.33 0.76
CA SER A 122 -5.33 -14.20 0.78
C SER A 122 -4.64 -14.23 -0.58
N LYS A 123 -3.42 -14.74 -0.58
CA LYS A 123 -2.66 -15.06 -1.79
C LYS A 123 -3.41 -16.02 -2.73
N TRP A 124 -4.29 -16.85 -2.16
CA TRP A 124 -4.99 -17.94 -2.84
C TRP A 124 -6.47 -17.66 -3.11
N GLY A 125 -6.95 -16.46 -2.79
CA GLY A 125 -8.30 -16.03 -3.10
C GLY A 125 -9.30 -16.14 -1.95
N ASP A 126 -8.85 -16.50 -0.73
CA ASP A 126 -9.71 -16.48 0.44
C ASP A 126 -10.00 -15.04 0.87
N VAL A 127 -11.25 -14.73 1.02
CA VAL A 127 -11.73 -13.41 1.44
C VAL A 127 -12.49 -13.57 2.74
N PHE A 128 -12.13 -12.76 3.71
CA PHE A 128 -12.81 -12.72 5.01
C PHE A 128 -13.33 -11.32 5.28
N SER A 129 -14.46 -11.26 5.96
CA SER A 129 -14.95 -10.11 6.70
C SER A 129 -15.01 -10.46 8.17
N PHE A 130 -14.28 -9.70 8.99
CA PHE A 130 -14.25 -9.87 10.43
C PHE A 130 -14.92 -8.69 11.13
N ASP A 131 -15.50 -8.94 12.31
CA ASP A 131 -15.72 -7.88 13.29
C ASP A 131 -14.37 -7.38 13.80
N ALA A 132 -14.09 -6.09 13.66
CA ALA A 132 -12.79 -5.49 13.97
C ALA A 132 -12.42 -5.58 15.47
N ALA A 133 -13.39 -5.63 16.35
CA ALA A 133 -13.15 -5.67 17.79
C ALA A 133 -12.82 -7.09 18.29
N THR A 134 -13.48 -8.09 17.74
CA THR A 134 -13.49 -9.45 18.28
C THR A 134 -12.85 -10.51 17.39
N GLY A 135 -12.61 -10.20 16.10
CA GLY A 135 -12.14 -11.18 15.12
C GLY A 135 -13.18 -12.21 14.70
N LYS A 136 -14.47 -12.03 15.11
CA LYS A 136 -15.53 -12.93 14.68
C LYS A 136 -15.77 -12.78 13.19
N ILE A 137 -15.78 -13.90 12.47
CA ILE A 137 -16.08 -13.92 11.05
C ILE A 137 -17.56 -13.57 10.83
N ALA A 138 -17.80 -12.52 10.03
CA ALA A 138 -19.12 -12.16 9.54
C ALA A 138 -19.48 -13.01 8.31
N TRP A 139 -18.55 -13.13 7.38
CA TRP A 139 -18.62 -14.02 6.23
C TRP A 139 -17.20 -14.33 5.69
N GLN A 140 -17.10 -15.45 4.98
CA GLN A 140 -15.87 -15.88 4.30
C GLN A 140 -16.19 -16.64 3.03
N LYS A 141 -15.26 -16.64 2.06
CA LYS A 141 -15.33 -17.46 0.85
C LYS A 141 -13.97 -17.53 0.16
N ASN A 142 -13.76 -18.49 -0.72
CA ASN A 142 -12.70 -18.42 -1.71
C ASN A 142 -13.28 -17.87 -3.01
N ILE A 143 -12.94 -16.63 -3.35
CA ILE A 143 -13.50 -15.94 -4.51
C ILE A 143 -12.88 -16.42 -5.81
N ALA A 144 -11.62 -16.86 -5.79
CA ALA A 144 -10.97 -17.40 -6.99
C ALA A 144 -11.66 -18.69 -7.45
N GLU A 145 -11.95 -19.59 -6.53
CA GLU A 145 -12.69 -20.82 -6.80
C GLU A 145 -14.11 -20.54 -7.26
N GLU A 146 -14.83 -19.63 -6.59
CA GLU A 146 -16.23 -19.33 -6.87
C GLU A 146 -16.44 -18.77 -8.27
N ILE A 147 -15.50 -17.97 -8.79
CA ILE A 147 -15.62 -17.39 -10.15
C ILE A 147 -14.77 -18.11 -11.19
N GLY A 148 -14.00 -19.13 -10.80
CA GLY A 148 -13.08 -19.84 -11.68
C GLY A 148 -11.88 -19.01 -12.13
N ALA A 149 -11.41 -18.08 -11.29
CA ALA A 149 -10.29 -17.22 -11.63
C ALA A 149 -8.95 -17.95 -11.48
N GLY A 150 -8.08 -17.78 -12.48
CA GLY A 150 -6.68 -18.22 -12.36
C GLY A 150 -5.93 -17.41 -11.31
N ILE A 151 -5.12 -18.08 -10.50
CA ILE A 151 -4.24 -17.46 -9.52
C ILE A 151 -3.00 -16.91 -10.24
N PRO A 152 -2.63 -15.64 -10.08
CA PRO A 152 -1.41 -15.09 -10.65
C PRO A 152 -0.16 -15.82 -10.15
N ASP A 153 0.95 -15.74 -10.89
CA ASP A 153 2.20 -16.47 -10.58
C ASP A 153 2.74 -16.25 -9.16
N TRP A 154 2.50 -15.09 -8.58
CA TRP A 154 2.88 -14.74 -7.20
C TRP A 154 1.68 -14.62 -6.25
N GLY A 155 0.50 -15.14 -6.67
CA GLY A 155 -0.74 -15.04 -5.93
C GLY A 155 -1.38 -13.64 -5.99
N PHE A 156 -2.54 -13.48 -5.37
CA PHE A 156 -3.17 -12.17 -5.25
C PHE A 156 -2.44 -11.32 -4.21
N ALA A 157 -2.12 -10.06 -4.55
CA ALA A 157 -1.39 -9.13 -3.69
C ALA A 157 -2.13 -7.80 -3.46
N GLY A 158 -3.06 -7.43 -4.34
CA GLY A 158 -3.88 -6.23 -4.18
C GLY A 158 -4.74 -6.28 -2.92
N SER A 159 -4.78 -5.19 -2.18
CA SER A 159 -5.58 -5.07 -0.96
C SER A 159 -7.06 -4.85 -1.30
N PRO A 160 -8.01 -5.26 -0.44
CA PRO A 160 -9.42 -4.98 -0.64
C PRO A 160 -9.72 -3.48 -0.68
N LEU A 161 -10.55 -3.02 -1.62
CA LEU A 161 -11.10 -1.68 -1.65
C LEU A 161 -12.55 -1.70 -1.16
N VAL A 162 -12.84 -1.02 -0.07
CA VAL A 162 -14.23 -0.72 0.29
C VAL A 162 -14.68 0.53 -0.46
N HIS A 163 -15.77 0.41 -1.22
CA HIS A 163 -16.41 1.50 -1.95
C HIS A 163 -17.93 1.40 -1.76
N GLY A 164 -18.49 2.32 -0.98
CA GLY A 164 -19.89 2.28 -0.60
C GLY A 164 -20.25 0.99 0.16
N ASP A 165 -21.18 0.22 -0.41
CA ASP A 165 -21.63 -1.06 0.12
C ASP A 165 -20.90 -2.29 -0.48
N LYS A 166 -19.81 -2.05 -1.21
CA LYS A 166 -19.05 -3.09 -1.92
C LYS A 166 -17.62 -3.23 -1.43
N VAL A 167 -17.10 -4.44 -1.52
CA VAL A 167 -15.68 -4.76 -1.40
C VAL A 167 -15.19 -5.16 -2.78
N ILE A 168 -14.33 -4.34 -3.38
CA ILE A 168 -13.79 -4.55 -4.73
C ILE A 168 -12.40 -5.16 -4.60
N LEU A 169 -12.17 -6.25 -5.32
CA LEU A 169 -10.93 -7.05 -5.30
C LEU A 169 -10.35 -7.13 -6.70
N ASN A 170 -9.02 -7.08 -6.80
CA ASN A 170 -8.31 -7.35 -8.03
C ASN A 170 -8.15 -8.86 -8.23
N VAL A 171 -9.24 -9.52 -8.56
CA VAL A 171 -9.35 -10.97 -8.80
C VAL A 171 -10.15 -11.18 -10.09
N GLY A 172 -9.74 -12.14 -10.91
CA GLY A 172 -10.38 -12.39 -12.21
C GLY A 172 -9.87 -11.45 -13.31
N ALA A 173 -10.68 -11.21 -14.33
CA ALA A 173 -10.27 -10.52 -15.55
C ALA A 173 -9.97 -9.02 -15.35
N ALA A 174 -10.86 -8.30 -14.69
CA ALA A 174 -10.67 -6.90 -14.31
C ALA A 174 -11.46 -6.61 -13.03
N GLY A 175 -11.29 -7.48 -12.03
CA GLY A 175 -11.87 -7.32 -10.71
C GLY A 175 -13.25 -7.95 -10.51
N VAL A 176 -13.57 -8.07 -9.24
CA VAL A 176 -14.85 -8.57 -8.72
C VAL A 176 -15.27 -7.71 -7.54
N ALA A 177 -16.56 -7.44 -7.39
CA ALA A 177 -17.10 -6.80 -6.19
C ALA A 177 -18.02 -7.74 -5.44
N LEU A 178 -17.88 -7.71 -4.12
CA LEU A 178 -18.73 -8.41 -3.17
C LEU A 178 -19.57 -7.39 -2.39
N ASN A 179 -20.80 -7.76 -2.04
CA ASN A 179 -21.58 -6.98 -1.08
C ASN A 179 -20.88 -7.01 0.28
N LYS A 180 -20.62 -5.87 0.86
CA LYS A 180 -19.92 -5.72 2.15
C LYS A 180 -20.62 -6.47 3.29
N ALA A 181 -21.94 -6.53 3.26
CA ALA A 181 -22.75 -7.10 4.33
C ALA A 181 -22.72 -8.64 4.40
N ASP A 182 -22.73 -9.32 3.26
CA ASP A 182 -22.91 -10.78 3.20
C ASP A 182 -21.94 -11.52 2.28
N GLY A 183 -21.01 -10.80 1.63
CA GLY A 183 -20.00 -11.36 0.75
C GLY A 183 -20.52 -11.92 -0.58
N LYS A 184 -21.81 -11.74 -0.92
CA LYS A 184 -22.31 -12.16 -2.23
C LYS A 184 -21.71 -11.35 -3.35
N ILE A 185 -21.48 -11.98 -4.50
CA ILE A 185 -20.97 -11.30 -5.69
C ILE A 185 -22.02 -10.27 -6.15
N ALA A 186 -21.63 -8.99 -6.14
CA ALA A 186 -22.41 -7.90 -6.70
C ALA A 186 -22.23 -7.81 -8.22
N TRP A 187 -20.97 -7.93 -8.65
CA TRP A 187 -20.59 -8.03 -10.06
C TRP A 187 -19.21 -8.69 -10.19
N LYS A 188 -18.94 -9.24 -11.35
CA LYS A 188 -17.59 -9.56 -11.85
C LYS A 188 -17.41 -8.93 -13.22
N SER A 189 -16.22 -8.40 -13.50
CA SER A 189 -15.94 -7.85 -14.82
C SER A 189 -15.91 -8.96 -15.88
N GLU A 190 -16.20 -8.59 -17.10
CA GLU A 190 -16.10 -9.46 -18.26
C GLU A 190 -14.65 -9.55 -18.77
N GLY A 191 -14.32 -10.63 -19.47
CA GLY A 191 -13.01 -10.89 -20.05
C GLY A 191 -12.28 -12.05 -19.40
N ASP A 192 -11.08 -12.31 -19.88
CA ASP A 192 -10.23 -13.44 -19.50
C ASP A 192 -8.79 -13.01 -19.12
N ALA A 193 -8.46 -11.72 -19.18
CA ALA A 193 -7.15 -11.20 -18.79
C ALA A 193 -6.90 -11.46 -17.31
N PRO A 194 -5.83 -12.20 -16.92
CA PRO A 194 -5.57 -12.46 -15.52
C PRO A 194 -5.30 -11.17 -14.72
N ALA A 195 -5.64 -11.18 -13.43
CA ALA A 195 -5.35 -10.07 -12.51
C ALA A 195 -3.85 -9.74 -12.48
N GLY A 196 -3.54 -8.45 -12.34
CA GLY A 196 -2.24 -7.97 -11.89
C GLY A 196 -2.17 -7.99 -10.36
N TYR A 197 -1.27 -7.18 -9.80
CA TYR A 197 -0.96 -7.22 -8.36
C TYR A 197 -1.30 -5.91 -7.63
N SER A 198 -1.73 -4.86 -8.36
CA SER A 198 -2.07 -3.58 -7.76
C SER A 198 -3.35 -3.63 -6.93
N THR A 199 -3.44 -2.76 -5.94
CA THR A 199 -4.68 -2.53 -5.20
C THR A 199 -5.68 -1.76 -6.07
N PRO A 200 -6.98 -2.11 -6.05
CA PRO A 200 -8.02 -1.31 -6.69
C PRO A 200 -8.02 0.13 -6.15
N LEU A 201 -7.91 1.11 -7.03
CA LEU A 201 -7.76 2.53 -6.68
C LEU A 201 -8.97 3.35 -7.16
N PRO A 202 -9.75 3.96 -6.26
CA PRO A 202 -10.84 4.83 -6.66
C PRO A 202 -10.30 6.15 -7.22
N ILE A 203 -10.88 6.61 -8.31
CA ILE A 203 -10.58 7.91 -8.92
C ILE A 203 -11.86 8.65 -9.28
N LYS A 204 -11.76 9.98 -9.39
CA LYS A 204 -12.78 10.82 -10.00
C LYS A 204 -12.22 11.46 -11.24
N THR A 205 -12.86 11.26 -12.37
CA THR A 205 -12.47 11.87 -13.64
C THR A 205 -13.69 12.17 -14.48
N SER A 206 -13.72 13.33 -15.16
CA SER A 206 -14.81 13.77 -16.04
C SER A 206 -16.22 13.66 -15.40
N GLY A 207 -16.29 13.89 -14.06
CA GLY A 207 -17.54 13.76 -13.32
C GLY A 207 -18.00 12.34 -13.03
N GLN A 208 -17.19 11.34 -13.35
CA GLN A 208 -17.45 9.92 -13.10
C GLN A 208 -16.59 9.40 -11.95
N ASP A 209 -17.19 8.57 -11.10
CA ASP A 209 -16.45 7.74 -10.14
C ASP A 209 -16.05 6.43 -10.85
N LEU A 210 -14.75 6.15 -10.87
CA LEU A 210 -14.18 4.95 -11.46
C LEU A 210 -13.24 4.26 -10.45
N VAL A 211 -12.97 2.99 -10.67
CA VAL A 211 -11.93 2.24 -9.97
C VAL A 211 -10.92 1.74 -10.99
N ILE A 212 -9.64 2.01 -10.76
CA ILE A 212 -8.55 1.49 -11.58
C ILE A 212 -7.98 0.24 -10.90
N LEU A 213 -7.74 -0.80 -11.67
CA LEU A 213 -6.92 -1.93 -11.28
C LEU A 213 -5.99 -2.35 -12.42
N ALA A 214 -4.91 -3.03 -12.04
CA ALA A 214 -4.01 -3.61 -13.01
C ALA A 214 -4.44 -5.04 -13.37
N THR A 215 -4.43 -5.34 -14.65
CA THR A 215 -4.38 -6.72 -15.16
C THR A 215 -2.93 -7.06 -15.56
N LYS A 216 -2.68 -8.26 -16.04
CA LYS A 216 -1.37 -8.62 -16.64
C LYS A 216 -0.97 -7.69 -17.78
N GLU A 217 -1.92 -7.14 -18.53
CA GLU A 217 -1.71 -6.49 -19.83
C GLU A 217 -2.06 -5.00 -19.83
N ALA A 218 -2.78 -4.51 -18.81
CA ALA A 218 -3.33 -3.15 -18.81
C ALA A 218 -3.56 -2.60 -17.41
N TYR A 219 -3.69 -1.27 -17.33
CA TYR A 219 -4.42 -0.62 -16.24
C TYR A 219 -5.82 -0.29 -16.75
N THR A 220 -6.82 -0.85 -16.08
CA THR A 220 -8.22 -0.82 -16.50
C THR A 220 -9.04 -0.02 -15.51
N ALA A 221 -9.83 0.94 -16.00
CA ALA A 221 -10.79 1.68 -15.20
C ALA A 221 -12.20 1.15 -15.46
N LEU A 222 -12.97 1.01 -14.40
CA LEU A 222 -14.31 0.46 -14.43
C LEU A 222 -15.26 1.22 -13.51
N ALA A 223 -16.55 1.15 -13.82
CA ALA A 223 -17.60 1.67 -12.96
C ALA A 223 -17.73 0.83 -11.70
N PRO A 224 -17.60 1.41 -10.48
CA PRO A 224 -17.55 0.64 -9.22
C PRO A 224 -18.86 -0.09 -8.91
N ASP A 225 -19.99 0.38 -9.44
CA ASP A 225 -21.30 -0.21 -9.17
C ASP A 225 -21.63 -1.41 -10.05
N THR A 226 -21.04 -1.51 -11.24
CA THR A 226 -21.42 -2.51 -12.24
C THR A 226 -20.26 -3.37 -12.75
N GLY A 227 -19.01 -2.96 -12.51
CA GLY A 227 -17.82 -3.60 -13.07
C GLY A 227 -17.66 -3.36 -14.58
N LYS A 228 -18.49 -2.49 -15.18
CA LYS A 228 -18.37 -2.15 -16.62
C LYS A 228 -17.08 -1.38 -16.88
N ILE A 229 -16.25 -1.88 -17.78
CA ILE A 229 -15.01 -1.23 -18.19
C ILE A 229 -15.35 0.08 -18.94
N ALA A 230 -14.78 1.18 -18.46
CA ALA A 230 -14.86 2.49 -19.08
C ALA A 230 -13.75 2.68 -20.12
N TRP A 231 -12.52 2.35 -19.74
CA TRP A 231 -11.33 2.38 -20.60
C TRP A 231 -10.22 1.52 -20.05
N ALA A 232 -9.22 1.22 -20.89
CA ALA A 232 -8.01 0.53 -20.49
C ALA A 232 -6.78 1.18 -21.15
N ILE A 233 -5.69 1.26 -20.41
CA ILE A 233 -4.36 1.67 -20.88
C ILE A 233 -3.52 0.41 -21.05
N PRO A 234 -3.17 -0.01 -22.28
CA PRO A 234 -2.30 -1.15 -22.51
C PRO A 234 -0.95 -0.95 -21.82
N TRP A 235 -0.60 -1.85 -20.94
CA TRP A 235 0.63 -1.77 -20.16
C TRP A 235 1.14 -3.16 -19.79
N GLU A 236 1.85 -3.78 -20.69
CA GLU A 236 2.41 -5.12 -20.51
C GLU A 236 3.88 -5.02 -20.07
N THR A 237 4.26 -5.80 -19.06
CA THR A 237 5.64 -5.98 -18.63
C THR A 237 6.18 -7.32 -19.06
N ARG A 238 7.51 -7.49 -19.11
CA ARG A 238 8.18 -8.74 -19.53
C ARG A 238 7.68 -9.99 -18.79
N TYR A 239 7.24 -9.82 -17.53
CA TYR A 239 6.79 -10.93 -16.68
C TYR A 239 5.32 -10.80 -16.28
N TYR A 240 4.58 -9.95 -16.96
CA TYR A 240 3.17 -9.67 -16.65
C TYR A 240 2.94 -9.16 -15.23
N VAL A 241 3.93 -8.43 -14.67
CA VAL A 241 3.86 -7.89 -13.31
C VAL A 241 3.54 -6.39 -13.37
N ASN A 242 2.29 -6.06 -13.08
CA ASN A 242 1.81 -4.72 -12.84
C ASN A 242 1.41 -4.63 -11.37
N ALA A 243 2.37 -4.23 -10.51
CA ALA A 243 2.21 -4.31 -9.05
C ALA A 243 2.11 -2.93 -8.37
N ALA A 244 2.94 -1.98 -8.77
CA ALA A 244 2.84 -0.64 -8.20
C ALA A 244 1.51 0.02 -8.58
N ASP A 245 0.82 0.58 -7.58
CA ASP A 245 -0.42 1.31 -7.81
C ASP A 245 -0.15 2.54 -8.67
N PRO A 246 -1.04 2.89 -9.60
CA PRO A 246 -0.95 4.13 -10.36
C PRO A 246 -1.21 5.34 -9.47
N ILE A 247 -0.74 6.51 -9.88
CA ILE A 247 -0.87 7.76 -9.11
C ILE A 247 -1.72 8.75 -9.90
N PRO A 248 -2.97 8.97 -9.49
CA PRO A 248 -3.85 9.96 -10.10
C PRO A 248 -3.55 11.36 -9.56
N ALA A 249 -3.52 12.36 -10.42
CA ALA A 249 -3.46 13.76 -10.05
C ALA A 249 -3.99 14.66 -11.19
N GLU A 250 -4.85 15.61 -10.87
CA GLU A 250 -5.29 16.69 -11.78
C GLU A 250 -5.75 16.20 -13.17
N GLY A 251 -6.57 15.15 -13.21
CA GLY A 251 -7.06 14.57 -14.47
C GLY A 251 -6.00 13.77 -15.24
N LYS A 252 -4.89 13.45 -14.62
CA LYS A 252 -3.82 12.61 -15.16
C LYS A 252 -3.60 11.36 -14.32
N LEU A 253 -3.01 10.35 -14.93
CA LEU A 253 -2.64 9.09 -14.30
C LEU A 253 -1.18 8.77 -14.62
N PHE A 254 -0.35 8.70 -13.58
CA PHE A 254 1.01 8.22 -13.71
C PHE A 254 1.05 6.71 -13.42
N ILE A 255 1.68 5.96 -14.33
CA ILE A 255 1.89 4.52 -14.23
C ILE A 255 3.39 4.26 -14.23
N SER A 256 3.86 3.39 -13.34
CA SER A 256 5.26 2.97 -13.30
C SER A 256 5.37 1.50 -12.93
N THR A 257 6.21 0.77 -13.65
CA THR A 257 6.46 -0.65 -13.39
C THR A 257 7.92 -1.00 -13.57
N GLY A 258 8.38 -1.99 -12.83
CA GLY A 258 9.73 -2.56 -12.91
C GLY A 258 10.00 -3.32 -14.22
N TYR A 259 10.97 -4.21 -14.16
CA TYR A 259 11.33 -5.15 -15.23
C TYR A 259 11.68 -4.47 -16.57
N GLY A 260 12.24 -3.25 -16.51
CA GLY A 260 12.68 -2.49 -17.66
C GLY A 260 11.58 -1.80 -18.46
N LYS A 261 10.31 -1.86 -18.03
CA LYS A 261 9.19 -1.20 -18.71
C LYS A 261 9.27 0.31 -18.56
N GLY A 262 9.38 0.83 -17.33
CA GLY A 262 9.45 2.26 -17.05
C GLY A 262 8.14 2.86 -16.58
N CYS A 263 7.92 4.12 -16.95
CA CYS A 263 6.76 4.88 -16.53
C CYS A 263 6.11 5.64 -17.68
N GLY A 264 4.87 6.06 -17.48
CA GLY A 264 4.13 6.91 -18.40
C GLY A 264 3.12 7.79 -17.68
N LEU A 265 2.83 8.94 -18.24
CA LEU A 265 1.77 9.83 -17.83
C LEU A 265 0.68 9.84 -18.90
N PHE A 266 -0.55 9.69 -18.45
CA PHE A 266 -1.73 9.68 -19.33
C PHE A 266 -2.71 10.74 -18.86
N ASP A 267 -3.24 11.52 -19.81
CA ASP A 267 -4.38 12.38 -19.57
C ASP A 267 -5.65 11.52 -19.58
N ILE A 268 -6.38 11.52 -18.49
CA ILE A 268 -7.61 10.75 -18.28
C ILE A 268 -8.83 11.66 -18.11
N SER A 269 -8.72 12.91 -18.50
CA SER A 269 -9.81 13.89 -18.43
C SER A 269 -10.89 13.70 -19.52
N SER A 270 -10.61 12.91 -20.54
CA SER A 270 -11.53 12.51 -21.60
C SER A 270 -11.95 11.04 -21.48
N ALA A 271 -12.90 10.62 -22.31
CA ALA A 271 -13.38 9.22 -22.31
C ALA A 271 -12.30 8.21 -22.72
N GLU A 272 -11.31 8.63 -23.49
CA GLU A 272 -10.18 7.81 -23.91
C GLU A 272 -8.88 8.40 -23.35
N PRO A 273 -8.12 7.64 -22.55
CA PRO A 273 -6.83 8.09 -22.05
C PRO A 273 -5.85 8.45 -23.18
N GLN A 274 -5.18 9.59 -23.04
CA GLN A 274 -4.18 10.06 -24.01
C GLN A 274 -2.79 10.03 -23.38
N GLN A 275 -1.83 9.38 -24.03
CA GLN A 275 -0.45 9.35 -23.55
C GLN A 275 0.20 10.74 -23.66
N VAL A 276 0.66 11.29 -22.54
CA VAL A 276 1.42 12.54 -22.48
C VAL A 276 2.90 12.25 -22.73
N TYR A 277 3.46 11.30 -21.97
CA TYR A 277 4.81 10.79 -22.21
C TYR A 277 4.93 9.33 -21.74
N GLN A 278 6.01 8.66 -22.19
CA GLN A 278 6.48 7.39 -21.67
C GLN A 278 7.99 7.36 -21.74
N ASN A 279 8.65 6.95 -20.64
CA ASN A 279 10.11 6.83 -20.55
C ASN A 279 10.51 5.69 -19.58
N ARG A 280 11.80 5.61 -19.21
CA ARG A 280 12.32 4.62 -18.26
C ARG A 280 12.94 5.25 -17.02
N ASP A 281 12.57 6.47 -16.70
CA ASP A 281 13.20 7.25 -15.65
C ASP A 281 12.70 6.87 -14.24
N MET A 282 11.51 6.25 -14.14
CA MET A 282 11.00 5.65 -12.91
C MET A 282 10.49 4.23 -13.21
N ARG A 283 10.99 3.24 -12.45
CA ARG A 283 10.64 1.82 -12.60
C ARG A 283 10.26 1.23 -11.24
N ASN A 284 9.11 1.64 -10.72
CA ASN A 284 8.62 1.10 -9.46
C ASN A 284 8.28 -0.39 -9.63
N GLN A 285 8.94 -1.27 -8.89
CA GLN A 285 8.67 -2.72 -8.98
C GLN A 285 7.40 -3.08 -8.22
N MET A 286 7.34 -2.78 -6.93
CA MET A 286 6.22 -3.12 -6.04
C MET A 286 5.75 -1.92 -5.23
N SER A 287 6.68 -1.12 -4.70
CA SER A 287 6.36 0.08 -3.91
C SER A 287 6.06 1.26 -4.83
N PRO A 288 4.83 1.78 -4.84
CA PRO A 288 4.50 2.96 -5.63
C PRO A 288 5.20 4.21 -5.08
N SER A 289 5.47 5.17 -5.96
CA SER A 289 5.95 6.50 -5.57
C SER A 289 4.90 7.26 -4.74
N VAL A 290 5.33 8.31 -4.05
CA VAL A 290 4.45 9.35 -3.48
C VAL A 290 4.55 10.62 -4.31
N LEU A 291 3.45 11.36 -4.41
CA LEU A 291 3.39 12.63 -5.15
C LEU A 291 3.26 13.80 -4.18
N ILE A 292 4.28 14.66 -4.15
CA ILE A 292 4.31 15.85 -3.28
C ILE A 292 4.74 17.05 -4.13
N GLY A 293 3.96 18.13 -4.13
CA GLY A 293 4.29 19.37 -4.83
C GLY A 293 4.55 19.19 -6.33
N GLY A 294 3.85 18.27 -7.01
CA GLY A 294 4.02 17.97 -8.43
C GLY A 294 5.21 17.07 -8.75
N HIS A 295 5.92 16.56 -7.73
CA HIS A 295 7.08 15.68 -7.88
C HIS A 295 6.80 14.30 -7.29
N LEU A 296 7.20 13.29 -8.04
CA LEU A 296 7.14 11.88 -7.66
C LEU A 296 8.44 11.49 -6.96
N TYR A 297 8.32 10.98 -5.75
CA TYR A 297 9.45 10.39 -5.02
C TYR A 297 9.22 8.89 -4.94
N GLY A 298 10.18 8.11 -5.42
CA GLY A 298 10.01 6.66 -5.49
C GLY A 298 11.32 5.91 -5.65
N ILE A 299 11.28 4.62 -5.35
CA ILE A 299 12.41 3.72 -5.53
C ILE A 299 12.35 3.15 -6.94
N ASP A 300 13.35 3.47 -7.75
CA ASP A 300 13.56 3.01 -9.12
C ASP A 300 14.42 1.75 -9.13
N GLY A 301 14.01 0.75 -9.89
CA GLY A 301 14.74 -0.48 -10.07
C GLY A 301 14.06 -1.68 -9.45
N ASP A 302 14.67 -2.83 -9.65
CA ASP A 302 14.26 -4.11 -9.08
C ASP A 302 15.40 -4.73 -8.26
N GLU A 303 15.15 -5.84 -7.62
CA GLU A 303 16.10 -6.53 -6.73
C GLU A 303 17.45 -6.90 -7.39
N ARG A 304 17.47 -7.02 -8.70
CA ARG A 304 18.64 -7.44 -9.49
C ARG A 304 19.44 -6.26 -10.04
N ALA A 305 18.94 -5.04 -9.91
CA ALA A 305 19.54 -3.81 -10.39
C ALA A 305 20.04 -2.93 -9.25
N ASN A 306 20.87 -1.94 -9.57
CA ASN A 306 21.13 -0.84 -8.66
C ASN A 306 19.82 -0.07 -8.43
N THR A 307 19.36 -0.07 -7.19
CA THR A 307 18.14 0.65 -6.80
C THR A 307 18.46 2.09 -6.42
N MET A 308 17.64 3.00 -6.91
CA MET A 308 17.82 4.43 -6.72
C MET A 308 16.55 5.04 -6.13
N LEU A 309 16.70 5.89 -5.13
CA LEU A 309 15.65 6.84 -4.77
C LEU A 309 15.70 7.98 -5.78
N LYS A 310 14.58 8.32 -6.37
CA LYS A 310 14.49 9.38 -7.37
C LYS A 310 13.41 10.39 -7.05
N CYS A 311 13.67 11.63 -7.44
CA CYS A 311 12.66 12.68 -7.59
C CYS A 311 12.44 12.93 -9.08
N VAL A 312 11.19 12.80 -9.52
CA VAL A 312 10.79 12.98 -10.92
C VAL A 312 9.67 14.01 -10.99
N GLU A 313 9.82 15.03 -11.83
CA GLU A 313 8.74 15.97 -12.11
C GLU A 313 7.59 15.24 -12.85
N MET A 314 6.42 15.13 -12.24
CA MET A 314 5.32 14.34 -12.79
C MET A 314 4.86 14.82 -14.17
N ALA A 315 4.82 16.14 -14.37
CA ALA A 315 4.28 16.73 -15.60
C ALA A 315 5.14 16.42 -16.84
N THR A 316 6.46 16.29 -16.67
CA THR A 316 7.42 16.13 -17.78
C THR A 316 8.11 14.78 -17.81
N GLY A 317 8.12 14.06 -16.69
CA GLY A 317 8.91 12.83 -16.50
C GLY A 317 10.42 13.08 -16.30
N ARG A 318 10.83 14.33 -16.12
CA ARG A 318 12.24 14.70 -15.91
C ARG A 318 12.72 14.30 -14.54
N VAL A 319 13.85 13.59 -14.46
CA VAL A 319 14.53 13.29 -13.20
C VAL A 319 15.21 14.56 -12.68
N ASN A 320 14.86 15.00 -11.48
CA ASN A 320 15.49 16.12 -10.81
C ASN A 320 16.78 15.69 -10.10
N TRP A 321 16.70 14.57 -9.38
CA TRP A 321 17.85 13.95 -8.71
C TRP A 321 17.65 12.42 -8.55
N SER A 322 18.74 11.72 -8.26
CA SER A 322 18.77 10.26 -8.12
C SER A 322 19.90 9.86 -7.17
N GLU A 323 19.57 9.12 -6.11
CA GLU A 323 20.49 8.70 -5.06
C GLU A 323 20.41 7.19 -4.81
N PRO A 324 21.54 6.50 -4.56
CA PRO A 324 21.52 5.08 -4.25
C PRO A 324 20.73 4.76 -2.98
N VAL A 325 19.98 3.66 -3.04
CA VAL A 325 19.30 3.08 -1.88
C VAL A 325 19.65 1.58 -1.79
N ALA A 326 19.89 1.09 -0.59
CA ALA A 326 20.33 -0.30 -0.39
C ALA A 326 19.16 -1.27 -0.64
N LYS A 327 19.23 -1.99 -1.76
CA LYS A 327 18.19 -2.92 -2.23
C LYS A 327 16.85 -2.21 -2.51
N ALA A 328 15.96 -2.89 -3.20
CA ALA A 328 14.60 -2.42 -3.35
C ALA A 328 13.88 -2.45 -1.99
N GLY A 329 13.43 -1.31 -1.55
CA GLY A 329 12.68 -1.11 -0.30
C GLY A 329 11.32 -0.48 -0.57
N ALA A 330 10.81 0.24 0.41
CA ALA A 330 9.53 0.93 0.31
C ALA A 330 9.58 2.30 1.00
N LEU A 331 8.66 3.17 0.64
CA LEU A 331 8.56 4.48 1.26
C LEU A 331 7.10 4.88 1.51
N THR A 332 6.94 5.67 2.55
CA THR A 332 5.77 6.50 2.83
C THR A 332 6.25 7.93 3.07
N ALA A 333 5.36 8.87 3.28
CA ALA A 333 5.74 10.27 3.44
C ALA A 333 4.83 11.01 4.42
N THR A 334 5.28 12.17 4.85
CA THR A 334 4.45 13.27 5.35
C THR A 334 4.27 14.31 4.25
N GLN A 335 3.70 15.46 4.55
CA GLN A 335 3.52 16.53 3.58
C GLN A 335 4.86 17.13 3.08
N ASP A 336 5.92 17.02 3.87
CA ASP A 336 7.22 17.66 3.65
C ASP A 336 8.43 16.72 3.80
N LYS A 337 8.22 15.47 4.24
CA LYS A 337 9.31 14.51 4.48
C LYS A 337 9.02 13.15 3.88
N LEU A 338 10.06 12.48 3.45
CA LEU A 338 10.07 11.09 3.01
C LEU A 338 10.48 10.20 4.18
N ILE A 339 9.81 9.09 4.35
CA ILE A 339 10.11 8.02 5.31
C ILE A 339 10.47 6.79 4.49
N ILE A 340 11.75 6.53 4.35
CA ILE A 340 12.31 5.54 3.44
C ILE A 340 12.79 4.35 4.26
N LEU A 341 12.28 3.16 3.98
CA LEU A 341 12.80 1.92 4.51
C LEU A 341 13.53 1.19 3.39
N SER A 342 14.85 1.08 3.48
CA SER A 342 15.64 0.35 2.49
C SER A 342 15.31 -1.14 2.52
N GLY A 343 15.62 -1.87 1.46
CA GLY A 343 15.41 -3.31 1.39
C GLY A 343 16.25 -4.12 2.39
N THR A 344 17.18 -3.47 3.10
CA THR A 344 18.02 -4.05 4.17
C THR A 344 17.63 -3.55 5.56
N GLY A 345 16.58 -2.73 5.67
CA GLY A 345 16.00 -2.29 6.94
C GLY A 345 16.60 -1.02 7.54
N GLU A 346 17.35 -0.24 6.77
CA GLU A 346 17.73 1.12 7.16
C GLU A 346 16.53 2.06 6.95
N LEU A 347 16.14 2.74 8.01
CA LEU A 347 15.15 3.82 7.99
C LEU A 347 15.85 5.14 7.77
N THR A 348 15.44 5.90 6.78
CA THR A 348 15.90 7.28 6.55
C THR A 348 14.72 8.25 6.50
N ILE A 349 14.83 9.33 7.24
CA ILE A 349 13.96 10.51 7.11
C ILE A 349 14.70 11.52 6.24
N ALA A 350 14.07 12.00 5.17
CA ALA A 350 14.64 13.00 4.28
C ALA A 350 13.61 14.07 3.94
N LYS A 351 14.05 15.27 3.55
CA LYS A 351 13.13 16.28 3.03
C LYS A 351 12.55 15.85 1.68
N ALA A 352 11.27 16.10 1.47
CA ALA A 352 10.63 15.98 0.17
C ALA A 352 10.91 17.24 -0.65
N SER A 353 12.13 17.36 -1.22
CA SER A 353 12.58 18.52 -1.99
C SER A 353 12.91 18.14 -3.44
N PRO A 354 12.47 18.92 -4.44
CA PRO A 354 12.88 18.72 -5.83
C PRO A 354 14.30 19.20 -6.11
N ASP A 355 14.91 20.01 -5.24
CA ASP A 355 16.20 20.66 -5.46
C ASP A 355 17.39 19.72 -5.18
N GLY A 356 17.18 18.64 -4.44
CA GLY A 356 18.21 17.66 -4.10
C GLY A 356 17.78 16.75 -2.95
N TYR A 357 18.51 15.66 -2.76
CA TYR A 357 18.35 14.74 -1.64
C TYR A 357 18.95 15.33 -0.37
N ASP A 358 18.14 15.51 0.67
CA ASP A 358 18.53 16.06 1.95
C ASP A 358 18.12 15.10 3.09
N PRO A 359 18.95 14.09 3.42
CA PRO A 359 18.67 13.18 4.52
C PRO A 359 18.88 13.89 5.87
N LEU A 360 17.89 13.77 6.75
CA LEU A 360 17.86 14.41 8.05
C LEU A 360 18.30 13.45 9.17
N ALA A 361 17.84 12.19 9.10
CA ALA A 361 18.16 11.15 10.08
C ALA A 361 18.16 9.77 9.44
N SER A 362 19.04 8.87 9.90
CA SER A 362 19.08 7.47 9.48
C SER A 362 19.35 6.57 10.68
N ALA A 363 18.78 5.38 10.66
CA ALA A 363 19.05 4.32 11.64
C ALA A 363 18.73 2.94 11.06
N GLN A 364 19.49 1.91 11.46
CA GLN A 364 19.12 0.52 11.19
C GLN A 364 18.02 0.09 12.16
N VAL A 365 16.81 -0.20 11.62
CA VAL A 365 15.62 -0.54 12.45
C VAL A 365 15.08 -1.94 12.20
N GLN A 366 15.50 -2.58 11.11
CA GLN A 366 15.11 -3.93 10.72
C GLN A 366 16.31 -4.70 10.17
N THR A 367 16.17 -6.01 10.02
CA THR A 367 17.14 -6.90 9.35
C THR A 367 16.43 -7.73 8.30
N GLY A 368 17.18 -8.40 7.43
CA GLY A 368 16.61 -9.21 6.36
C GLY A 368 15.98 -8.37 5.25
N ARG A 369 15.03 -8.95 4.54
CA ARG A 369 14.36 -8.30 3.41
C ARG A 369 13.18 -7.44 3.87
N CYS A 370 13.20 -6.15 3.54
CA CYS A 370 12.19 -5.17 3.95
C CYS A 370 11.50 -4.57 2.73
N TRP A 371 10.46 -5.23 2.21
CA TRP A 371 9.67 -4.75 1.08
C TRP A 371 8.33 -4.15 1.47
N SER A 372 7.86 -4.44 2.69
CA SER A 372 6.60 -3.89 3.18
C SER A 372 6.71 -2.38 3.41
N THR A 373 5.75 -1.64 2.91
CA THR A 373 5.69 -0.18 3.09
C THR A 373 5.54 0.15 4.57
N PRO A 374 6.39 1.01 5.14
CA PRO A 374 6.25 1.46 6.52
C PRO A 374 4.99 2.28 6.69
N VAL A 375 4.37 2.23 7.87
CA VAL A 375 3.12 2.94 8.17
C VAL A 375 3.32 3.87 9.34
N LEU A 376 3.06 5.16 9.13
CA LEU A 376 3.04 6.19 10.18
C LEU A 376 1.60 6.43 10.62
N SER A 377 1.33 6.20 11.89
CA SER A 377 0.01 6.41 12.49
C SER A 377 0.13 6.69 13.99
N ASN A 378 -0.45 7.80 14.44
CA ASN A 378 -0.51 8.22 15.84
C ASN A 378 0.86 8.34 16.51
N GLY A 379 1.84 8.97 15.82
CA GLY A 379 3.21 9.14 16.30
C GLY A 379 4.03 7.86 16.33
N GLN A 380 3.51 6.77 15.76
CA GLN A 380 4.16 5.45 15.72
C GLN A 380 4.43 5.04 14.27
N LEU A 381 5.65 4.56 14.03
CA LEU A 381 6.04 3.97 12.75
C LEU A 381 6.12 2.45 12.87
N TYR A 382 5.35 1.76 12.05
CA TYR A 382 5.33 0.31 11.96
C TYR A 382 6.15 -0.16 10.77
N THR A 383 7.10 -1.05 11.01
CA THR A 383 7.93 -1.68 9.98
C THR A 383 7.91 -3.20 10.15
N ARG A 384 8.18 -3.94 9.08
CA ARG A 384 8.39 -5.39 9.15
C ARG A 384 9.38 -5.87 8.11
N ASN A 385 10.00 -7.02 8.39
CA ASN A 385 10.78 -7.78 7.43
C ASN A 385 9.98 -8.97 6.86
N ALA A 386 10.56 -9.65 5.88
CA ALA A 386 9.97 -10.84 5.24
C ALA A 386 9.73 -12.01 6.21
N GLU A 387 10.57 -12.14 7.24
CA GLU A 387 10.49 -13.20 8.26
C GLU A 387 9.37 -12.94 9.28
N GLY A 388 8.74 -11.76 9.22
CA GLY A 388 7.58 -11.39 10.02
C GLY A 388 7.90 -10.73 11.35
N GLU A 389 9.15 -10.29 11.58
CA GLU A 389 9.43 -9.40 12.70
C GLU A 389 8.79 -8.04 12.43
N VAL A 390 7.84 -7.65 13.25
CA VAL A 390 7.23 -6.33 13.29
C VAL A 390 7.91 -5.49 14.35
N VAL A 391 8.33 -4.29 14.01
CA VAL A 391 8.90 -3.30 14.92
C VAL A 391 8.06 -2.05 14.90
N CYS A 392 7.65 -1.60 16.08
CA CYS A 392 6.97 -0.32 16.28
C CYS A 392 7.94 0.67 16.91
N LEU A 393 8.08 1.83 16.28
CA LEU A 393 9.00 2.89 16.64
C LEU A 393 8.25 4.16 17.01
N SER A 394 8.76 4.93 17.99
CA SER A 394 8.26 6.28 18.28
C SER A 394 8.79 7.26 17.26
N MET A 395 7.91 8.12 16.77
CA MET A 395 8.22 9.27 15.91
C MET A 395 7.99 10.61 16.62
N ASP A 396 7.82 10.57 17.96
CA ASP A 396 7.69 11.76 18.82
C ASP A 396 9.07 12.29 19.24
#